data_9c1d05959f83c4ca982556c3b7c51a8a
#
_entry.id   9c1d05959f83c4ca982556c3b7c51a8a
#
_cell.length_a   1.000
_cell.length_b   1.000
_cell.length_c   1.000
_cell.angle_alpha   90.00
_cell.angle_beta   90.00
_cell.angle_gamma   90.00
#
_symmetry.space_group_name_H-M   'P 1'
#
loop_
_entity.id
_entity.type
_entity.pdbx_description
1 polymer ?
#
loop_
_entity_poly.entity_id
_entity_poly.type
_entity_poly.pdbx_seq_one_letter_code
_entity_poly.pdbx_strand_id
1 'polypeptide(L)'
;MREGIEVRHIAQGRNVPMYKTNIQTVKAGPFEGPMVCSMRPMTPENAQKAYDITVKMPNVHGAPVHMGDPAQVGVADVMKPDYGEAVDIYEGEIPVFWPCGVTPQAAIENAKPPIVITHAPGHMFITDVLNTELNEFLERKKSGADQ
;
A
#
# COMPACT_ATOMS: atom_id res chain seq x y z
N MET A 1 13.20 7.30 -1.84
CA MET A 1 14.54 7.64 -1.32
C MET A 1 15.57 7.92 -2.43
N ARG A 2 15.80 7.03 -3.42
CA ARG A 2 16.71 7.34 -4.54
C ARG A 2 16.26 8.57 -5.34
N GLU A 3 14.96 8.83 -5.42
CA GLU A 3 14.35 9.93 -6.17
C GLU A 3 14.16 11.22 -5.34
N GLY A 4 14.72 11.28 -4.12
CA GLY A 4 14.67 12.45 -3.26
C GLY A 4 13.32 12.71 -2.56
N ILE A 5 12.35 11.78 -2.65
CA ILE A 5 11.09 11.89 -1.91
C ILE A 5 11.29 11.31 -0.51
N GLU A 6 10.99 12.11 0.51
CA GLU A 6 11.00 11.66 1.90
C GLU A 6 9.88 10.62 2.13
N VAL A 7 10.21 9.58 2.87
CA VAL A 7 9.23 8.58 3.34
C VAL A 7 9.01 8.82 4.83
N ARG A 8 7.95 9.54 5.17
CA ARG A 8 7.70 10.11 6.49
C ARG A 8 7.75 9.10 7.62
N HIS A 9 7.10 7.96 7.50
CA HIS A 9 7.10 6.95 8.57
C HIS A 9 8.52 6.42 8.84
N ILE A 10 9.37 6.30 7.81
CA ILE A 10 10.78 5.90 8.01
C ILE A 10 11.55 7.01 8.71
N ALA A 11 11.37 8.27 8.29
CA ALA A 11 12.02 9.41 8.90
C ALA A 11 11.64 9.57 10.39
N GLN A 12 10.42 9.17 10.75
CA GLN A 12 9.92 9.22 12.13
C GLN A 12 10.12 7.93 12.93
N GLY A 13 10.73 6.88 12.34
CA GLY A 13 10.92 5.59 12.99
C GLY A 13 9.61 4.88 13.36
N ARG A 14 8.56 5.12 12.60
CA ARG A 14 7.20 4.57 12.80
C ARG A 14 6.87 3.51 11.75
N ASN A 15 5.91 2.63 12.06
CA ASN A 15 5.32 1.75 11.07
C ASN A 15 4.37 2.55 10.17
N VAL A 16 4.32 2.22 8.88
CA VAL A 16 3.48 2.95 7.90
C VAL A 16 2.01 2.93 8.33
N PRO A 17 1.30 4.08 8.31
CA PRO A 17 -0.13 4.11 8.61
C PRO A 17 -0.93 3.47 7.47
N MET A 18 -1.88 2.62 7.83
CA MET A 18 -2.73 1.88 6.90
C MET A 18 -4.19 2.02 7.32
N TYR A 19 -5.07 2.19 6.34
CA TYR A 19 -6.49 2.50 6.54
C TYR A 19 -7.37 1.56 5.72
N LYS A 20 -8.44 1.05 6.31
CA LYS A 20 -9.56 0.42 5.61
C LYS A 20 -10.33 1.50 4.88
N THR A 21 -10.42 1.40 3.56
CA THR A 21 -11.08 2.40 2.72
C THR A 21 -12.51 1.99 2.34
N ASN A 22 -13.27 2.88 1.69
CA ASN A 22 -14.56 2.55 1.10
C ASN A 22 -14.46 1.83 -0.26
N ILE A 23 -13.24 1.65 -0.79
CA ILE A 23 -12.99 0.93 -2.03
C ILE A 23 -13.14 -0.57 -1.78
N GLN A 24 -14.08 -1.23 -2.43
CA GLN A 24 -14.30 -2.65 -2.26
C GLN A 24 -13.38 -3.48 -3.17
N THR A 25 -12.90 -4.60 -2.64
CA THR A 25 -12.18 -5.59 -3.43
C THR A 25 -13.13 -6.47 -4.23
N VAL A 26 -12.64 -7.09 -5.29
CA VAL A 26 -13.40 -8.09 -6.03
C VAL A 26 -13.55 -9.34 -5.17
N LYS A 27 -14.80 -9.79 -5.00
CA LYS A 27 -15.13 -10.99 -4.23
C LYS A 27 -14.52 -12.24 -4.84
N ALA A 28 -13.91 -13.08 -4.01
CA ALA A 28 -13.34 -14.37 -4.39
C ALA A 28 -13.79 -15.46 -3.39
N GLY A 29 -14.82 -16.23 -3.72
CA GLY A 29 -15.43 -17.19 -2.81
C GLY A 29 -15.95 -16.50 -1.54
N PRO A 30 -15.53 -16.90 -0.33
CA PRO A 30 -15.92 -16.26 0.92
C PRO A 30 -15.13 -14.98 1.23
N PHE A 31 -14.08 -14.70 0.47
CA PHE A 31 -13.19 -13.57 0.73
C PHE A 31 -13.68 -12.32 0.02
N GLU A 32 -14.00 -11.30 0.79
CA GLU A 32 -14.37 -9.97 0.34
C GLU A 32 -14.09 -8.95 1.45
N GLY A 33 -13.91 -7.69 1.09
CA GLY A 33 -13.72 -6.64 2.09
C GLY A 33 -13.18 -5.35 1.47
N PRO A 34 -12.94 -4.35 2.33
CA PRO A 34 -12.38 -3.09 1.90
C PRO A 34 -10.92 -3.27 1.47
N MET A 35 -10.52 -2.51 0.46
CA MET A 35 -9.10 -2.30 0.17
C MET A 35 -8.46 -1.58 1.36
N VAL A 36 -7.35 -2.12 1.85
CA VAL A 36 -6.51 -1.41 2.80
C VAL A 36 -5.48 -0.59 2.01
N CYS A 37 -5.33 0.68 2.35
CA CYS A 37 -4.35 1.55 1.73
C CYS A 37 -3.33 2.04 2.75
N SER A 38 -2.05 2.00 2.38
CA SER A 38 -1.00 2.70 3.12
C SER A 38 -0.95 4.16 2.69
N MET A 39 -0.78 5.08 3.64
CA MET A 39 -0.72 6.51 3.38
C MET A 39 0.68 7.08 3.60
N ARG A 40 1.06 8.00 2.74
CA ARG A 40 2.28 8.81 2.88
C ARG A 40 1.95 10.25 2.57
N PRO A 41 2.21 11.20 3.50
CA PRO A 41 2.04 12.61 3.22
C PRO A 41 3.21 13.12 2.38
N MET A 42 2.92 14.01 1.45
CA MET A 42 3.92 14.69 0.62
C MET A 42 3.31 15.92 -0.07
N THR A 43 4.16 16.80 -0.57
CA THR A 43 3.70 17.94 -1.38
C THR A 43 3.02 17.45 -2.67
N PRO A 44 2.09 18.23 -3.27
CA PRO A 44 1.45 17.86 -4.53
C PRO A 44 2.43 17.55 -5.65
N GLU A 45 3.55 18.28 -5.73
CA GLU A 45 4.62 18.02 -6.70
C GLU A 45 5.24 16.63 -6.49
N ASN A 46 5.60 16.29 -5.24
CA ASN A 46 6.14 14.98 -4.92
C ASN A 46 5.10 13.87 -5.10
N ALA A 47 3.81 14.15 -4.89
CA ALA A 47 2.73 13.20 -5.13
C ALA A 47 2.64 12.83 -6.62
N GLN A 48 2.73 13.82 -7.52
CA GLN A 48 2.77 13.56 -8.95
C GLN A 48 4.02 12.78 -9.35
N LYS A 49 5.18 13.18 -8.85
CA LYS A 49 6.44 12.45 -9.09
C LYS A 49 6.37 11.00 -8.59
N ALA A 50 5.80 10.77 -7.40
CA ALA A 50 5.61 9.43 -6.86
C ALA A 50 4.65 8.60 -7.71
N TYR A 51 3.58 9.19 -8.23
CA TYR A 51 2.66 8.57 -9.18
C TYR A 51 3.42 8.10 -10.43
N ASP A 52 4.18 8.98 -11.08
CA ASP A 52 4.90 8.70 -12.34
C ASP A 52 5.94 7.58 -12.19
N ILE A 53 6.50 7.43 -10.98
CA ILE A 53 7.42 6.36 -10.65
C ILE A 53 6.66 5.05 -10.43
N THR A 54 5.64 5.06 -9.56
CA THR A 54 5.02 3.85 -9.06
C THR A 54 4.01 3.22 -10.03
N VAL A 55 3.42 4.00 -10.95
CA VAL A 55 2.57 3.48 -12.02
C VAL A 55 3.27 2.45 -12.91
N LYS A 56 4.59 2.54 -13.01
CA LYS A 56 5.43 1.59 -13.78
C LYS A 56 5.71 0.28 -13.04
N MET A 57 5.25 0.15 -11.80
CA MET A 57 5.49 -1.01 -10.94
C MET A 57 4.17 -1.65 -10.49
N PRO A 58 3.29 -2.10 -11.41
CA PRO A 58 1.95 -2.59 -11.06
C PRO A 58 1.97 -3.82 -10.15
N ASN A 59 3.06 -4.60 -10.17
CA ASN A 59 3.23 -5.79 -9.34
C ASN A 59 3.82 -5.50 -7.95
N VAL A 60 4.10 -4.21 -7.64
CA VAL A 60 4.68 -3.77 -6.34
C VAL A 60 3.76 -2.76 -5.66
N HIS A 61 2.57 -2.71 -5.67
CA HIS A 61 1.59 -1.72 -5.22
C HIS A 61 1.06 -0.80 -6.33
N GLY A 62 1.78 -0.59 -7.43
CA GLY A 62 1.34 0.25 -8.53
C GLY A 62 1.22 1.74 -8.17
N ALA A 63 0.36 2.44 -8.92
CA ALA A 63 0.04 3.85 -8.67
C ALA A 63 -0.79 4.04 -7.40
N PRO A 64 -0.78 5.23 -6.78
CA PRO A 64 -1.72 5.57 -5.73
C PRO A 64 -3.16 5.52 -6.26
N VAL A 65 -4.08 5.05 -5.43
CA VAL A 65 -5.52 5.00 -5.76
C VAL A 65 -6.23 6.30 -5.42
N HIS A 66 -5.62 7.12 -4.55
CA HIS A 66 -6.15 8.42 -4.16
C HIS A 66 -5.04 9.37 -3.69
N MET A 67 -5.21 10.65 -3.99
CA MET A 67 -4.34 11.74 -3.55
C MET A 67 -5.21 12.92 -3.12
N GLY A 68 -5.03 13.45 -1.91
CA GLY A 68 -5.78 14.58 -1.37
C GLY A 68 -6.75 14.19 -0.25
N ASP A 69 -7.97 14.71 -0.26
CA ASP A 69 -8.94 14.59 0.83
C ASP A 69 -9.23 13.12 1.21
N PRO A 70 -8.82 12.70 2.42
CA PRO A 70 -8.99 11.32 2.88
C PRO A 70 -10.46 10.89 3.02
N ALA A 71 -11.39 11.82 3.19
CA ALA A 71 -12.80 11.51 3.30
C ALA A 71 -13.37 10.86 2.03
N GLN A 72 -12.79 11.16 0.86
CA GLN A 72 -13.20 10.58 -0.43
C GLN A 72 -12.94 9.07 -0.51
N VAL A 73 -11.97 8.57 0.23
CA VAL A 73 -11.68 7.13 0.34
C VAL A 73 -12.18 6.53 1.67
N GLY A 74 -13.06 7.24 2.37
CA GLY A 74 -13.71 6.75 3.59
C GLY A 74 -12.85 6.85 4.85
N VAL A 75 -11.73 7.54 4.81
CA VAL A 75 -10.85 7.76 5.98
C VAL A 75 -11.29 9.02 6.71
N ALA A 76 -11.93 8.86 7.86
CA ALA A 76 -12.47 9.97 8.64
C ALA A 76 -11.40 10.77 9.41
N ASP A 77 -10.34 10.10 9.86
CA ASP A 77 -9.28 10.70 10.66
C ASP A 77 -7.94 10.02 10.35
N VAL A 78 -7.06 10.72 9.66
CA VAL A 78 -5.72 10.22 9.31
C VAL A 78 -4.80 10.03 10.53
N MET A 79 -5.16 10.58 11.68
CA MET A 79 -4.43 10.37 12.93
C MET A 79 -4.83 9.08 13.65
N LYS A 80 -5.81 8.33 13.10
CA LYS A 80 -6.29 7.05 13.66
C LYS A 80 -6.23 5.94 12.60
N PRO A 81 -5.04 5.46 12.22
CA PRO A 81 -4.92 4.36 11.30
C PRO A 81 -5.48 3.06 11.87
N ASP A 82 -6.03 2.19 11.01
CA ASP A 82 -6.47 0.84 11.39
C ASP A 82 -5.29 -0.08 11.72
N TYR A 83 -4.16 0.14 11.05
CA TYR A 83 -2.89 -0.58 11.27
C TYR A 83 -1.72 0.38 11.17
N GLY A 84 -0.62 0.05 11.84
CA GLY A 84 0.57 0.89 11.88
C GLY A 84 0.41 2.08 12.83
N GLU A 85 1.10 3.16 12.54
CA GLU A 85 1.17 4.35 13.42
C GLU A 85 0.92 5.61 12.60
N ALA A 86 0.20 6.57 13.20
CA ALA A 86 -0.01 7.87 12.56
C ALA A 86 1.32 8.59 12.32
N VAL A 87 1.40 9.33 11.23
CA VAL A 87 2.55 10.18 10.88
C VAL A 87 2.11 11.63 10.77
N ASP A 88 3.06 12.54 10.99
CA ASP A 88 2.79 13.96 10.89
C ASP A 88 2.57 14.36 9.42
N ILE A 89 1.58 15.21 9.17
CA ILE A 89 1.30 15.84 7.88
C ILE A 89 1.64 17.31 8.03
N TYR A 90 2.59 17.81 7.25
CA TYR A 90 3.03 19.19 7.35
C TYR A 90 2.21 20.11 6.45
N GLU A 91 2.31 21.40 6.71
CA GLU A 91 1.62 22.41 5.91
C GLU A 91 2.01 22.28 4.42
N GLY A 92 1.02 22.34 3.54
CA GLY A 92 1.21 22.18 2.08
C GLY A 92 1.34 20.73 1.61
N GLU A 93 1.31 19.74 2.51
CA GLU A 93 1.29 18.32 2.14
C GLU A 93 -0.14 17.80 1.99
N ILE A 94 -0.29 16.81 1.14
CA ILE A 94 -1.51 16.03 0.96
C ILE A 94 -1.26 14.57 1.30
N PRO A 95 -2.24 13.85 1.87
CA PRO A 95 -2.15 12.41 2.02
C PRO A 95 -2.28 11.72 0.67
N VAL A 96 -1.41 10.73 0.43
CA VAL A 96 -1.39 9.94 -0.80
C VAL A 96 -1.51 8.46 -0.41
N PHE A 97 -2.45 7.75 -1.03
CA PHE A 97 -2.87 6.41 -0.65
C PHE A 97 -2.51 5.38 -1.71
N TRP A 98 -1.76 4.34 -1.33
CA TRP A 98 -1.44 3.20 -2.18
C TRP A 98 -2.14 1.93 -1.70
N PRO A 99 -2.54 1.03 -2.63
CA PRO A 99 -2.99 -0.30 -2.25
C PRO A 99 -1.95 -0.98 -1.35
N CYS A 100 -2.38 -1.67 -0.32
CA CYS A 100 -1.49 -2.30 0.65
C CYS A 100 -1.65 -3.82 0.67
N GLY A 101 -0.55 -4.53 0.88
CA GLY A 101 -0.52 -5.98 1.07
C GLY A 101 -1.27 -6.48 2.31
N VAL A 102 -1.74 -5.59 3.18
CA VAL A 102 -2.62 -5.90 4.32
C VAL A 102 -4.08 -6.10 3.89
N THR A 103 -4.46 -5.74 2.67
CA THR A 103 -5.81 -5.95 2.14
C THR A 103 -6.32 -7.40 2.30
N PRO A 104 -5.53 -8.47 1.99
CA PRO A 104 -5.96 -9.84 2.26
C PRO A 104 -6.27 -10.12 3.73
N GLN A 105 -5.60 -9.46 4.67
CA GLN A 105 -5.90 -9.63 6.12
C GLN A 105 -7.29 -9.11 6.46
N ALA A 106 -7.70 -7.96 5.90
CA ALA A 106 -9.07 -7.45 6.07
C ALA A 106 -10.12 -8.40 5.48
N ALA A 107 -9.86 -8.99 4.31
CA ALA A 107 -10.74 -9.98 3.71
C ALA A 107 -10.83 -11.28 4.55
N ILE A 108 -9.73 -11.71 5.17
CA ILE A 108 -9.68 -12.85 6.07
C ILE A 108 -10.45 -12.57 7.37
N GLU A 109 -10.32 -11.37 7.94
CA GLU A 109 -11.08 -10.94 9.12
C GLU A 109 -12.59 -11.06 8.89
N ASN A 110 -13.06 -10.73 7.65
CA ASN A 110 -14.46 -10.85 7.27
C ASN A 110 -14.89 -12.31 7.05
N ALA A 111 -14.07 -13.10 6.38
CA ALA A 111 -14.37 -14.50 6.03
C ALA A 111 -14.30 -15.46 7.23
N LYS A 112 -13.53 -15.11 8.27
CA LYS A 112 -13.37 -15.85 9.53
C LYS A 112 -13.06 -17.35 9.34
N PRO A 113 -12.07 -17.74 8.53
CA PRO A 113 -11.67 -19.12 8.41
C PRO A 113 -11.17 -19.67 9.78
N PRO A 114 -11.29 -20.98 10.03
CA PRO A 114 -10.97 -21.57 11.34
C PRO A 114 -9.48 -21.45 11.71
N ILE A 115 -8.59 -21.38 10.73
CA ILE A 115 -7.13 -21.24 10.93
C ILE A 115 -6.60 -20.25 9.90
N VAL A 116 -5.76 -19.29 10.34
CA VAL A 116 -5.08 -18.30 9.51
C VAL A 116 -3.65 -18.12 9.98
N ILE A 117 -2.71 -18.13 9.04
CA ILE A 117 -1.30 -17.81 9.29
C ILE A 117 -0.90 -16.71 8.31
N THR A 118 -0.50 -15.56 8.81
CA THR A 118 -0.08 -14.42 7.99
C THR A 118 1.16 -13.74 8.60
N HIS A 119 1.79 -12.83 7.85
CA HIS A 119 2.76 -11.91 8.43
C HIS A 119 2.03 -10.78 9.20
N ALA A 120 2.73 -10.11 10.11
CA ALA A 120 2.21 -8.92 10.77
C ALA A 120 2.18 -7.72 9.81
N PRO A 121 1.23 -6.77 9.95
CA PRO A 121 1.21 -5.53 9.19
C PRO A 121 2.54 -4.76 9.28
N GLY A 122 3.06 -4.30 8.13
CA GLY A 122 4.35 -3.62 8.05
C GLY A 122 5.57 -4.54 8.04
N HIS A 123 5.40 -5.86 8.20
CA HIS A 123 6.45 -6.86 8.04
C HIS A 123 6.29 -7.57 6.70
N MET A 124 7.37 -7.71 5.94
CA MET A 124 7.32 -8.24 4.58
C MET A 124 8.20 -9.48 4.45
N PHE A 125 7.77 -10.40 3.58
CA PHE A 125 8.65 -11.46 3.12
C PHE A 125 9.69 -10.84 2.17
N ILE A 126 10.97 -10.96 2.49
CA ILE A 126 12.07 -10.43 1.70
C ILE A 126 12.52 -11.49 0.70
N THR A 127 12.65 -11.12 -0.57
CA THR A 127 13.12 -11.97 -1.67
C THR A 127 14.42 -11.42 -2.25
N ASP A 128 15.11 -12.23 -3.05
CA ASP A 128 16.32 -11.83 -3.80
C ASP A 128 15.98 -10.98 -5.04
N VAL A 129 14.71 -10.89 -5.42
CA VAL A 129 14.25 -10.11 -6.58
C VAL A 129 14.01 -8.67 -6.16
N LEU A 130 14.70 -7.73 -6.79
CA LEU A 130 14.50 -6.30 -6.54
C LEU A 130 13.13 -5.84 -7.10
N ASN A 131 12.50 -4.88 -6.43
CA ASN A 131 11.23 -4.29 -6.87
C ASN A 131 11.27 -3.74 -8.30
N THR A 132 12.44 -3.21 -8.73
CA THR A 132 12.67 -2.71 -10.09
C THR A 132 12.75 -3.81 -11.15
N GLU A 133 13.01 -5.05 -10.75
CA GLU A 133 13.19 -6.22 -11.62
C GLU A 133 11.98 -7.15 -11.60
N LEU A 134 11.03 -6.93 -10.67
CA LEU A 134 9.93 -7.85 -10.43
C LEU A 134 9.06 -8.07 -11.67
N ASN A 135 8.78 -7.03 -12.45
CA ASN A 135 7.96 -7.15 -13.66
C ASN A 135 8.65 -8.07 -14.69
N GLU A 136 9.92 -7.85 -14.95
CA GLU A 136 10.70 -8.68 -15.88
C GLU A 136 10.82 -10.13 -15.39
N PHE A 137 11.06 -10.30 -14.09
CA PHE A 137 11.09 -11.63 -13.46
C PHE A 137 9.78 -12.39 -13.66
N LEU A 138 8.64 -11.74 -13.42
CA LEU A 138 7.32 -12.36 -13.58
C LEU A 138 7.01 -12.70 -15.04
N GLU A 139 7.39 -11.86 -16.00
CA GLU A 139 7.20 -12.15 -17.42
C GLU A 139 8.06 -13.35 -17.89
N ARG A 140 9.32 -13.44 -17.45
CA ARG A 140 10.16 -14.62 -17.72
C ARG A 140 9.55 -15.91 -17.16
N LYS A 141 9.00 -15.88 -15.95
CA LYS A 141 8.33 -17.05 -15.36
C LYS A 141 7.07 -17.46 -16.12
N LYS A 142 6.27 -16.50 -16.62
CA LYS A 142 5.11 -16.80 -17.46
C LYS A 142 5.48 -17.43 -18.81
N SER A 143 6.60 -17.00 -19.41
CA SER A 143 7.09 -17.51 -20.69
C SER A 143 7.78 -18.88 -20.59
N GLY A 144 8.02 -19.41 -19.41
CA GLY A 144 8.71 -20.68 -19.19
C GLY A 144 10.22 -20.63 -19.48
N ALA A 145 10.81 -19.43 -19.56
CA ALA A 145 12.21 -19.24 -19.93
C ALA A 145 13.24 -19.69 -18.87
N ASP A 146 12.78 -20.09 -17.68
CA ASP A 146 13.61 -20.52 -16.55
C ASP A 146 13.31 -21.99 -16.13
N GLN A 147 13.04 -22.90 -17.09
CA GLN A 147 13.00 -24.35 -16.84
C GLN A 147 14.35 -25.00 -17.08
#